data_259bcb45024ec183e89544299ae73ff6
#
_entry.id   259bcb45024ec183e89544299ae73ff6
#
_cell.length_a   1.000
_cell.length_b   1.000
_cell.length_c   1.000
_cell.angle_alpha   90.00
_cell.angle_beta   90.00
_cell.angle_gamma   90.00
#
_symmetry.space_group_name_H-M   'P 1'
#
loop_
_entity.id
_entity.type
_entity.pdbx_description
1 polymer ?
#
loop_
_entity_poly.entity_id
_entity_poly.type
_entity_poly.pdbx_seq_one_letter_code
_entity_poly.pdbx_strand_id
1 'polypeptide(L)'
;MGCLSEVKRICILAFAVVFPLFLAGQPRLEHRSNSTARIVANGKPMLMIGGELGNSSASTPEDVKRTFSHLSKIGLNTVLAPVSWELIEPQEGTFDMSSLDAILTEARRNGLKVVLLWFGAWKNSMSCYAPEWFKRDVKRFPRAHTPEGKPVEEASSLSRNVLEADKRAFCRIMEHLRDHDAQEQTVIMVQVENEMGMIEVPRDYSDDATRMYRSAVPQQLTVYLAKHQKSLHPYLKEKLQPQAKAGADWAQLFGDDIYTEEIFQTWTYATYVEQIAKAGREIYDLPMYVNVALDSRGRKPGQYPSGGPLAHLIDLWHCGAPSIDVLGVDIYDKGIRSWLSKYHLPNNPLFVPEIRLDDKDAMYALYAFGHHGAMGFCPFSIEDYPLTSISAANDWKQMDLSQDDQLNAFSSVGSSPSPLVASYQLLRQAEPLILERQGTKDMDAVLLDNEQREAEVITPDGIRLTIKHSYTLGWEPGAKDAEWPEAACIILRLGKEDYLVIGSGVVVTYSPAESSATWQKGDKRIGLARCEEVEMVEGKQRIVRHLNGDQTHQGRHVRIPVGMFQMQHFKLYRY
;
A
#
# COMPACT_ATOMS: atom_id res chain seq x y z
N MET A 1 -88.29 -19.14 -8.85
CA MET A 1 -87.22 -19.73 -9.63
C MET A 1 -86.15 -18.64 -9.77
N GLY A 2 -85.21 -18.63 -8.88
CA GLY A 2 -84.14 -17.63 -8.82
C GLY A 2 -82.79 -18.33 -8.76
N CYS A 3 -81.91 -17.95 -9.63
CA CYS A 3 -80.58 -18.46 -9.69
C CYS A 3 -79.63 -17.43 -9.03
N LEU A 4 -79.05 -17.81 -7.91
CA LEU A 4 -78.01 -17.07 -7.21
C LEU A 4 -76.65 -17.35 -7.84
N SER A 5 -75.98 -16.31 -8.35
CA SER A 5 -74.60 -16.39 -8.82
C SER A 5 -73.63 -15.99 -7.67
N GLU A 6 -72.84 -16.96 -7.25
CA GLU A 6 -71.71 -16.76 -6.31
C GLU A 6 -70.53 -16.04 -7.01
N VAL A 7 -70.17 -14.86 -6.51
CA VAL A 7 -68.94 -14.18 -6.88
C VAL A 7 -67.84 -14.60 -5.90
N LYS A 8 -66.94 -15.47 -6.34
CA LYS A 8 -65.70 -15.80 -5.61
C LYS A 8 -64.73 -14.61 -5.66
N ARG A 9 -64.51 -13.95 -4.50
CA ARG A 9 -63.42 -13.01 -4.30
C ARG A 9 -62.12 -13.77 -4.15
N ILE A 10 -61.23 -13.67 -5.12
CA ILE A 10 -59.82 -14.10 -5.03
C ILE A 10 -59.03 -13.00 -4.31
N CYS A 11 -58.67 -13.27 -3.06
CA CYS A 11 -57.68 -12.45 -2.35
C CYS A 11 -56.25 -12.84 -2.84
N ILE A 12 -55.64 -12.00 -3.65
CA ILE A 12 -54.21 -12.13 -3.98
C ILE A 12 -53.44 -11.58 -2.78
N LEU A 13 -52.88 -12.46 -1.96
CA LEU A 13 -51.86 -12.11 -0.96
C LEU A 13 -50.55 -11.85 -1.70
N ALA A 14 -50.20 -10.58 -1.85
CA ALA A 14 -48.87 -10.21 -2.26
C ALA A 14 -47.88 -10.50 -1.12
N PHE A 15 -47.13 -11.56 -1.19
CA PHE A 15 -45.97 -11.77 -0.34
C PHE A 15 -44.90 -10.77 -0.76
N ALA A 16 -44.78 -9.68 -0.01
CA ALA A 16 -43.59 -8.83 -0.08
C ALA A 16 -42.43 -9.63 0.52
N VAL A 17 -41.57 -10.17 -0.36
CA VAL A 17 -40.28 -10.72 0.05
C VAL A 17 -39.43 -9.53 0.49
N VAL A 18 -39.45 -9.25 1.79
CA VAL A 18 -38.48 -8.34 2.41
C VAL A 18 -37.16 -9.08 2.41
N PHE A 19 -36.33 -8.84 1.38
CA PHE A 19 -34.91 -9.17 1.49
C PHE A 19 -34.37 -8.39 2.69
N PRO A 20 -33.76 -9.04 3.70
CA PRO A 20 -33.04 -8.30 4.71
C PRO A 20 -31.91 -7.58 3.98
N LEU A 21 -32.01 -6.27 3.86
CA LEU A 21 -30.86 -5.40 3.62
C LEU A 21 -29.91 -5.64 4.80
N PHE A 22 -28.97 -6.58 4.64
CA PHE A 22 -27.79 -6.57 5.47
C PHE A 22 -27.14 -5.21 5.21
N LEU A 23 -27.30 -4.28 6.14
CA LEU A 23 -26.45 -3.11 6.20
C LEU A 23 -25.03 -3.65 6.35
N ALA A 24 -24.30 -3.70 5.24
CA ALA A 24 -22.88 -3.93 5.29
C ALA A 24 -22.32 -2.81 6.18
N GLY A 25 -21.63 -3.17 7.27
CA GLY A 25 -21.00 -2.17 8.14
C GLY A 25 -20.06 -1.27 7.31
N GLN A 26 -19.76 -0.10 7.81
CA GLN A 26 -18.84 0.86 7.18
C GLN A 26 -17.52 0.20 6.77
N PRO A 27 -16.78 0.75 5.80
CA PRO A 27 -15.41 0.34 5.51
C PRO A 27 -14.56 0.34 6.79
N ARG A 28 -13.77 -0.69 6.99
CA ARG A 28 -12.98 -0.85 8.21
C ARG A 28 -11.72 -1.66 7.97
N LEU A 29 -10.75 -1.50 8.87
CA LEU A 29 -9.61 -2.42 8.96
C LEU A 29 -10.00 -3.68 9.73
N GLU A 30 -9.57 -4.82 9.22
CA GLU A 30 -9.64 -6.11 9.89
C GLU A 30 -8.23 -6.65 10.10
N HIS A 31 -7.79 -6.70 11.35
CA HIS A 31 -6.49 -7.24 11.71
C HIS A 31 -6.48 -8.77 11.63
N ARG A 32 -5.51 -9.33 10.90
CA ARG A 32 -5.27 -10.78 10.77
C ARG A 32 -4.23 -11.27 11.76
N SER A 33 -3.28 -10.42 12.07
CA SER A 33 -2.22 -10.60 13.07
C SER A 33 -1.84 -9.23 13.64
N ASN A 34 -0.86 -9.18 14.52
CA ASN A 34 -0.39 -7.91 15.08
C ASN A 34 0.19 -6.94 14.02
N SER A 35 0.70 -7.46 12.90
CA SER A 35 1.37 -6.67 11.86
C SER A 35 0.66 -6.73 10.50
N THR A 36 -0.46 -7.41 10.40
CA THR A 36 -1.16 -7.63 9.13
C THR A 36 -2.62 -7.27 9.28
N ALA A 37 -3.10 -6.40 8.38
CA ALA A 37 -4.50 -6.02 8.28
C ALA A 37 -4.95 -6.01 6.82
N ARG A 38 -6.25 -5.95 6.63
CA ARG A 38 -6.89 -5.81 5.33
C ARG A 38 -8.07 -4.86 5.41
N ILE A 39 -8.42 -4.25 4.30
CA ILE A 39 -9.64 -3.45 4.18
C ILE A 39 -10.84 -4.39 4.00
N VAL A 40 -11.93 -4.09 4.69
CA VAL A 40 -13.24 -4.69 4.47
C VAL A 40 -14.19 -3.61 3.96
N ALA A 41 -14.67 -3.78 2.74
CA ALA A 41 -15.66 -2.88 2.12
C ALA A 41 -16.85 -3.70 1.60
N ASN A 42 -18.07 -3.17 1.74
CA ASN A 42 -19.31 -3.88 1.42
C ASN A 42 -19.38 -5.29 2.07
N GLY A 43 -18.81 -5.41 3.27
CA GLY A 43 -18.76 -6.67 4.03
C GLY A 43 -17.74 -7.70 3.52
N LYS A 44 -16.92 -7.37 2.53
CA LYS A 44 -15.92 -8.26 1.93
C LYS A 44 -14.51 -7.73 2.14
N PRO A 45 -13.56 -8.59 2.55
CA PRO A 45 -12.16 -8.22 2.59
C PRO A 45 -11.61 -8.07 1.17
N MET A 46 -10.66 -7.15 1.00
CA MET A 46 -9.96 -6.92 -0.26
C MET A 46 -8.52 -6.49 -0.04
N LEU A 47 -7.67 -6.73 -1.05
CA LEU A 47 -6.36 -6.10 -1.20
C LEU A 47 -6.55 -4.80 -1.98
N MET A 48 -5.86 -3.75 -1.60
CA MET A 48 -5.81 -2.53 -2.41
C MET A 48 -4.72 -2.70 -3.50
N ILE A 49 -5.08 -3.35 -4.60
CA ILE A 49 -4.26 -3.44 -5.81
C ILE A 49 -4.46 -2.12 -6.53
N GLY A 50 -3.63 -1.14 -6.19
CA GLY A 50 -3.93 0.25 -6.42
C GLY A 50 -2.94 0.99 -7.29
N GLY A 51 -3.21 2.28 -7.43
CA GLY A 51 -2.31 3.27 -8.00
C GLY A 51 -2.73 4.65 -7.52
N GLU A 52 -1.77 5.52 -7.31
CA GLU A 52 -1.98 6.91 -6.96
C GLU A 52 -1.97 7.78 -8.20
N LEU A 53 -2.91 8.71 -8.28
CA LEU A 53 -2.98 9.70 -9.36
C LEU A 53 -1.94 10.80 -9.15
N GLY A 54 -1.45 11.35 -10.25
CA GLY A 54 -0.72 12.61 -10.23
C GLY A 54 -1.56 13.71 -9.57
N ASN A 55 -0.88 14.63 -8.88
CA ASN A 55 -1.50 15.64 -8.01
C ASN A 55 -2.62 16.47 -8.65
N SER A 56 -2.59 16.66 -9.97
CA SER A 56 -3.59 17.45 -10.71
C SER A 56 -4.51 16.60 -11.60
N SER A 57 -4.37 15.28 -11.57
CA SER A 57 -5.07 14.38 -12.52
C SER A 57 -6.52 14.10 -12.16
N ALA A 58 -7.02 14.70 -11.06
CA ALA A 58 -8.42 14.68 -10.64
C ALA A 58 -8.96 16.07 -10.32
N SER A 59 -8.38 17.12 -10.91
CA SER A 59 -8.71 18.51 -10.60
C SER A 59 -10.01 19.02 -11.23
N THR A 60 -10.45 18.40 -12.34
CA THR A 60 -11.70 18.72 -13.01
C THR A 60 -12.51 17.46 -13.32
N PRO A 61 -13.85 17.54 -13.47
CA PRO A 61 -14.67 16.39 -13.88
C PRO A 61 -14.22 15.75 -15.21
N GLU A 62 -13.73 16.53 -16.15
CA GLU A 62 -13.20 16.07 -17.43
C GLU A 62 -11.92 15.26 -17.27
N ASP A 63 -11.01 15.71 -16.40
CA ASP A 63 -9.77 14.99 -16.07
C ASP A 63 -10.09 13.66 -15.42
N VAL A 64 -10.96 13.66 -14.40
CA VAL A 64 -11.40 12.45 -13.71
C VAL A 64 -11.96 11.42 -14.69
N LYS A 65 -12.86 11.85 -15.59
CA LYS A 65 -13.47 10.96 -16.58
C LYS A 65 -12.43 10.34 -17.53
N ARG A 66 -11.48 11.16 -18.01
CA ARG A 66 -10.40 10.71 -18.90
C ARG A 66 -9.52 9.68 -18.19
N THR A 67 -9.06 10.00 -17.00
CA THR A 67 -8.12 9.22 -16.20
C THR A 67 -8.71 7.88 -15.79
N PHE A 68 -9.89 7.86 -15.16
CA PHE A 68 -10.48 6.65 -14.59
C PHE A 68 -10.82 5.58 -15.65
N SER A 69 -11.15 5.98 -16.88
CA SER A 69 -11.39 5.04 -17.97
C SER A 69 -10.12 4.26 -18.38
N HIS A 70 -8.94 4.78 -18.11
CA HIS A 70 -7.65 4.12 -18.34
C HIS A 70 -7.30 3.15 -17.19
N LEU A 71 -7.54 3.57 -15.95
CA LEU A 71 -7.14 2.83 -14.75
C LEU A 71 -7.74 1.43 -14.67
N SER A 72 -9.01 1.25 -15.02
CA SER A 72 -9.66 -0.05 -15.00
C SER A 72 -8.99 -1.07 -15.92
N LYS A 73 -8.33 -0.62 -16.98
CA LYS A 73 -7.62 -1.48 -17.95
C LYS A 73 -6.25 -1.93 -17.43
N ILE A 74 -5.65 -1.20 -16.50
CA ILE A 74 -4.40 -1.60 -15.84
C ILE A 74 -4.64 -2.81 -14.92
N GLY A 75 -5.88 -3.04 -14.46
CA GLY A 75 -6.22 -4.12 -13.55
C GLY A 75 -6.33 -3.67 -12.09
N LEU A 76 -6.37 -2.36 -11.83
CA LEU A 76 -6.60 -1.81 -10.50
C LEU A 76 -7.98 -2.20 -9.96
N ASN A 77 -8.08 -2.29 -8.63
CA ASN A 77 -9.37 -2.27 -7.93
C ASN A 77 -9.52 -1.04 -7.03
N THR A 78 -8.45 -0.31 -6.84
CA THR A 78 -8.38 0.85 -5.94
C THR A 78 -7.59 1.98 -6.61
N VAL A 79 -8.07 3.20 -6.49
CA VAL A 79 -7.36 4.41 -6.92
C VAL A 79 -7.19 5.35 -5.74
N LEU A 80 -6.00 5.91 -5.57
CA LEU A 80 -5.73 6.97 -4.63
C LEU A 80 -5.93 8.28 -5.38
N ALA A 81 -6.94 9.07 -5.00
CA ALA A 81 -7.37 10.26 -5.73
C ALA A 81 -7.25 11.53 -4.88
N PRO A 82 -6.49 12.54 -5.35
CA PRO A 82 -6.31 13.79 -4.63
C PRO A 82 -7.59 14.65 -4.62
N VAL A 83 -7.84 15.26 -3.46
CA VAL A 83 -8.86 16.30 -3.26
C VAL A 83 -8.19 17.46 -2.56
N SER A 84 -8.01 18.58 -3.26
CA SER A 84 -7.31 19.74 -2.74
C SER A 84 -8.26 20.75 -2.10
N TRP A 85 -7.82 21.33 -0.97
CA TRP A 85 -8.61 22.30 -0.23
C TRP A 85 -9.01 23.51 -1.07
N GLU A 86 -8.10 24.00 -1.91
CA GLU A 86 -8.37 25.17 -2.77
C GLU A 86 -9.52 24.97 -3.76
N LEU A 87 -9.80 23.71 -4.18
CA LEU A 87 -10.92 23.38 -5.04
C LEU A 87 -12.21 23.14 -4.22
N ILE A 88 -12.09 22.58 -3.04
CA ILE A 88 -13.23 22.30 -2.16
C ILE A 88 -13.77 23.56 -1.49
N GLU A 89 -12.92 24.52 -1.11
CA GLU A 89 -13.34 25.78 -0.46
C GLU A 89 -12.67 26.99 -1.17
N PRO A 90 -13.03 27.25 -2.45
CA PRO A 90 -12.40 28.32 -3.23
C PRO A 90 -12.60 29.73 -2.65
N GLN A 91 -13.66 29.91 -1.90
CA GLN A 91 -13.94 31.09 -1.09
C GLN A 91 -14.28 30.65 0.32
N GLU A 92 -13.80 31.37 1.32
CA GLU A 92 -14.00 31.00 2.71
C GLU A 92 -15.50 30.77 3.03
N GLY A 93 -15.82 29.58 3.52
CA GLY A 93 -17.19 29.17 3.86
C GLY A 93 -18.05 28.76 2.67
N THR A 94 -17.53 28.81 1.43
CA THR A 94 -18.23 28.38 0.22
C THR A 94 -17.59 27.09 -0.31
N PHE A 95 -18.35 26.00 -0.29
CA PHE A 95 -17.85 24.67 -0.62
C PHE A 95 -18.34 24.21 -1.98
N ASP A 96 -17.44 23.66 -2.79
CA ASP A 96 -17.70 23.04 -4.09
C ASP A 96 -17.26 21.56 -4.03
N MET A 97 -18.21 20.64 -4.12
CA MET A 97 -17.97 19.20 -4.10
C MET A 97 -17.94 18.56 -5.48
N SER A 98 -17.94 19.36 -6.56
CA SER A 98 -18.06 18.87 -7.95
C SER A 98 -16.92 17.92 -8.35
N SER A 99 -15.69 18.19 -7.93
CA SER A 99 -14.54 17.31 -8.16
C SER A 99 -14.67 15.97 -7.41
N LEU A 100 -15.11 16.00 -6.16
CA LEU A 100 -15.37 14.81 -5.35
C LEU A 100 -16.52 13.97 -5.95
N ASP A 101 -17.62 14.61 -6.36
CA ASP A 101 -18.74 13.93 -7.03
C ASP A 101 -18.33 13.26 -8.33
N ALA A 102 -17.43 13.90 -9.10
CA ALA A 102 -16.88 13.31 -10.31
C ALA A 102 -16.03 12.06 -9.99
N ILE A 103 -15.17 12.12 -8.97
CA ILE A 103 -14.37 10.98 -8.50
C ILE A 103 -15.28 9.83 -8.11
N LEU A 104 -16.30 10.06 -7.27
CA LEU A 104 -17.26 9.02 -6.85
C LEU A 104 -17.99 8.40 -8.03
N THR A 105 -18.46 9.24 -8.97
CA THR A 105 -19.21 8.79 -10.15
C THR A 105 -18.35 7.92 -11.07
N GLU A 106 -17.16 8.38 -11.39
CA GLU A 106 -16.29 7.64 -12.33
C GLU A 106 -15.67 6.39 -11.68
N ALA A 107 -15.37 6.43 -10.37
CA ALA A 107 -14.96 5.22 -9.64
C ALA A 107 -16.03 4.13 -9.71
N ARG A 108 -17.28 4.47 -9.40
CA ARG A 108 -18.42 3.54 -9.49
C ARG A 108 -18.62 3.00 -10.90
N ARG A 109 -18.54 3.87 -11.92
CA ARG A 109 -18.68 3.48 -13.34
C ARG A 109 -17.61 2.48 -13.75
N ASN A 110 -16.39 2.62 -13.24
CA ASN A 110 -15.23 1.77 -13.58
C ASN A 110 -15.01 0.61 -12.59
N GLY A 111 -15.87 0.43 -11.60
CA GLY A 111 -15.76 -0.65 -10.60
C GLY A 111 -14.56 -0.50 -9.65
N LEU A 112 -14.11 0.73 -9.41
CA LEU A 112 -12.96 1.05 -8.55
C LEU A 112 -13.43 1.48 -7.17
N LYS A 113 -12.65 1.16 -6.15
CA LYS A 113 -12.69 1.79 -4.84
C LYS A 113 -11.73 2.97 -4.81
N VAL A 114 -11.97 3.89 -3.89
CA VAL A 114 -11.19 5.13 -3.74
C VAL A 114 -10.57 5.19 -2.35
N VAL A 115 -9.30 5.52 -2.30
CA VAL A 115 -8.65 6.10 -1.13
C VAL A 115 -8.56 7.59 -1.40
N LEU A 116 -9.19 8.41 -0.57
CA LEU A 116 -9.24 9.84 -0.78
C LEU A 116 -8.01 10.50 -0.17
N LEU A 117 -7.31 11.33 -0.92
CA LEU A 117 -6.13 12.06 -0.44
C LEU A 117 -6.54 13.50 -0.13
N TRP A 118 -6.59 13.85 1.16
CA TRP A 118 -6.84 15.23 1.59
C TRP A 118 -5.56 16.05 1.50
N PHE A 119 -5.47 16.92 0.50
CA PHE A 119 -4.44 17.94 0.39
C PHE A 119 -4.95 19.23 1.04
N GLY A 120 -4.80 19.28 2.37
CA GLY A 120 -5.27 20.36 3.23
C GLY A 120 -4.25 21.49 3.37
N ALA A 121 -3.81 21.72 4.60
CA ALA A 121 -2.82 22.75 4.88
C ALA A 121 -1.38 22.34 4.49
N TRP A 122 -1.10 21.03 4.30
CA TRP A 122 0.20 20.52 3.86
C TRP A 122 0.12 19.58 2.67
N LYS A 123 1.05 19.80 1.74
CA LYS A 123 1.41 18.89 0.66
C LYS A 123 2.91 19.03 0.39
N ASN A 124 3.68 17.94 0.56
CA ASN A 124 5.13 17.93 0.32
C ASN A 124 5.86 19.07 1.05
N SER A 125 5.64 19.22 2.36
CA SER A 125 6.26 20.27 3.18
C SER A 125 5.92 21.71 2.75
N MET A 126 4.76 21.92 2.12
CA MET A 126 4.29 23.23 1.67
C MET A 126 2.78 23.38 1.83
N SER A 127 2.29 24.62 1.97
CA SER A 127 0.85 24.94 2.01
C SER A 127 0.30 25.33 0.63
N CYS A 128 0.79 24.69 -0.43
CA CYS A 128 0.50 25.07 -1.81
C CYS A 128 -0.94 24.76 -2.27
N TYR A 129 -1.59 23.74 -1.70
CA TYR A 129 -2.96 23.36 -2.02
C TYR A 129 -4.02 23.98 -1.10
N ALA A 130 -3.61 24.80 -0.13
CA ALA A 130 -4.53 25.62 0.64
C ALA A 130 -5.12 26.73 -0.24
N PRO A 131 -6.35 27.22 0.05
CA PRO A 131 -7.02 28.25 -0.75
C PRO A 131 -6.28 29.60 -0.77
N GLU A 132 -6.52 30.41 -1.81
CA GLU A 132 -5.91 31.73 -1.95
C GLU A 132 -6.24 32.64 -0.77
N TRP A 133 -7.48 32.63 -0.26
CA TRP A 133 -7.87 33.43 0.89
C TRP A 133 -7.08 33.05 2.17
N PHE A 134 -6.74 31.79 2.34
CA PHE A 134 -5.89 31.31 3.43
C PHE A 134 -4.43 31.76 3.24
N LYS A 135 -3.88 31.53 2.06
CA LYS A 135 -2.48 31.87 1.73
C LYS A 135 -2.18 33.36 1.88
N ARG A 136 -3.12 34.24 1.58
CA ARG A 136 -2.96 35.71 1.64
C ARG A 136 -3.11 36.30 3.02
N ASP A 137 -3.84 35.70 3.94
CA ASP A 137 -4.06 36.22 5.29
C ASP A 137 -3.06 35.63 6.30
N VAL A 138 -1.78 35.96 6.11
CA VAL A 138 -0.68 35.48 6.97
C VAL A 138 -0.77 35.94 8.43
N LYS A 139 -1.61 36.92 8.74
CA LYS A 139 -1.86 37.34 10.14
C LYS A 139 -2.78 36.34 10.85
N ARG A 140 -3.80 35.90 10.16
CA ARG A 140 -4.75 34.93 10.69
C ARG A 140 -4.23 33.51 10.58
N PHE A 141 -3.49 33.22 9.51
CA PHE A 141 -2.89 31.91 9.22
C PHE A 141 -1.37 32.03 9.14
N PRO A 142 -0.69 32.13 10.31
CA PRO A 142 0.73 32.36 10.38
C PRO A 142 1.52 31.20 9.77
N ARG A 143 2.66 31.56 9.16
CA ARG A 143 3.65 30.60 8.68
C ARG A 143 4.56 30.14 9.81
N ALA A 144 5.17 28.98 9.65
CA ALA A 144 6.30 28.57 10.44
C ALA A 144 7.54 29.45 10.13
N HIS A 145 8.50 29.54 11.04
CA HIS A 145 9.65 30.45 10.95
C HIS A 145 10.98 29.71 11.08
N THR A 146 12.00 30.26 10.41
CA THR A 146 13.39 29.89 10.65
C THR A 146 13.91 30.51 11.97
N PRO A 147 15.08 30.10 12.48
CA PRO A 147 15.70 30.70 13.67
C PRO A 147 15.92 32.21 13.56
N GLU A 148 16.12 32.74 12.35
CA GLU A 148 16.29 34.14 12.05
C GLU A 148 14.96 34.91 11.95
N GLY A 149 13.83 34.24 12.21
CA GLY A 149 12.49 34.83 12.14
C GLY A 149 11.94 35.01 10.72
N LYS A 150 12.55 34.37 9.72
CA LYS A 150 12.06 34.37 8.33
C LYS A 150 10.93 33.36 8.17
N PRO A 151 9.77 33.74 7.62
CA PRO A 151 8.69 32.76 7.35
C PRO A 151 9.10 31.79 6.24
N VAL A 152 8.68 30.52 6.38
CA VAL A 152 8.78 29.47 5.36
C VAL A 152 7.43 29.29 4.63
N GLU A 153 7.43 28.59 3.50
CA GLU A 153 6.19 28.35 2.72
C GLU A 153 5.35 27.21 3.32
N GLU A 154 5.12 27.29 4.61
CA GLU A 154 4.46 26.28 5.39
C GLU A 154 3.66 26.93 6.53
N ALA A 155 2.40 26.55 6.70
CA ALA A 155 1.59 27.05 7.80
C ALA A 155 2.10 26.50 9.14
N SER A 156 1.98 27.27 10.22
CA SER A 156 2.36 26.78 11.55
C SER A 156 1.32 25.78 12.07
N SER A 157 1.74 24.55 12.38
CA SER A 157 0.90 23.50 12.97
C SER A 157 0.41 23.86 14.39
N LEU A 158 0.96 24.89 14.99
CA LEU A 158 0.57 25.40 16.30
C LEU A 158 -0.53 26.47 16.23
N SER A 159 -0.85 26.94 15.04
CA SER A 159 -1.89 27.94 14.85
C SER A 159 -3.28 27.34 14.96
N ARG A 160 -4.03 27.76 15.98
CA ARG A 160 -5.43 27.38 16.12
C ARG A 160 -6.28 27.78 14.91
N ASN A 161 -6.01 28.92 14.29
CA ASN A 161 -6.76 29.37 13.13
C ASN A 161 -6.52 28.48 11.92
N VAL A 162 -5.27 28.04 11.69
CA VAL A 162 -4.93 27.07 10.65
C VAL A 162 -5.69 25.78 10.88
N LEU A 163 -5.58 25.21 12.08
CA LEU A 163 -6.27 23.97 12.46
C LEU A 163 -7.79 24.05 12.28
N GLU A 164 -8.43 25.10 12.79
CA GLU A 164 -9.90 25.20 12.73
C GLU A 164 -10.41 25.39 11.29
N ALA A 165 -9.64 26.08 10.43
CA ALA A 165 -10.01 26.27 9.03
C ALA A 165 -9.90 24.98 8.24
N ASP A 166 -8.78 24.26 8.34
CA ASP A 166 -8.52 23.00 7.70
C ASP A 166 -9.51 21.91 8.19
N LYS A 167 -9.62 21.73 9.50
CA LYS A 167 -10.56 20.81 10.11
C LYS A 167 -12.00 21.04 9.64
N ARG A 168 -12.44 22.29 9.52
CA ARG A 168 -13.77 22.63 8.99
C ARG A 168 -13.95 22.11 7.57
N ALA A 169 -12.96 22.35 6.70
CA ALA A 169 -13.03 21.90 5.30
C ALA A 169 -13.01 20.36 5.21
N PHE A 170 -12.15 19.71 5.98
CA PHE A 170 -12.10 18.25 6.06
C PHE A 170 -13.43 17.66 6.56
N CYS A 171 -14.02 18.24 7.60
CA CYS A 171 -15.34 17.81 8.12
C CYS A 171 -16.45 17.93 7.06
N ARG A 172 -16.42 18.96 6.20
CA ARG A 172 -17.40 19.10 5.10
C ARG A 172 -17.29 17.97 4.08
N ILE A 173 -16.06 17.52 3.78
CA ILE A 173 -15.85 16.32 2.94
C ILE A 173 -16.42 15.09 3.61
N MET A 174 -16.15 14.88 4.91
CA MET A 174 -16.63 13.71 5.64
C MET A 174 -18.17 13.69 5.74
N GLU A 175 -18.82 14.86 5.91
CA GLU A 175 -20.29 15.00 5.83
C GLU A 175 -20.80 14.59 4.45
N HIS A 176 -20.17 15.08 3.39
CA HIS A 176 -20.55 14.75 2.01
C HIS A 176 -20.43 13.25 1.73
N LEU A 177 -19.33 12.62 2.15
CA LEU A 177 -19.14 11.18 2.00
C LEU A 177 -20.18 10.36 2.79
N ARG A 178 -20.47 10.75 4.03
CA ARG A 178 -21.53 10.11 4.82
C ARG A 178 -22.88 10.16 4.10
N ASP A 179 -23.23 11.31 3.53
CA ASP A 179 -24.55 11.55 2.95
C ASP A 179 -24.69 10.95 1.54
N HIS A 180 -23.59 10.82 0.78
CA HIS A 180 -23.60 10.42 -0.65
C HIS A 180 -22.86 9.12 -0.97
N ASP A 181 -22.05 8.56 -0.05
CA ASP A 181 -21.25 7.37 -0.31
C ASP A 181 -21.38 6.24 0.73
N ALA A 182 -22.02 6.47 1.87
CA ALA A 182 -22.06 5.48 2.95
C ALA A 182 -22.68 4.14 2.55
N GLN A 183 -23.61 4.11 1.60
CA GLN A 183 -24.22 2.86 1.10
C GLN A 183 -23.35 2.18 0.04
N GLU A 184 -22.76 2.96 -0.86
CA GLU A 184 -21.95 2.44 -1.97
C GLU A 184 -20.54 2.04 -1.49
N GLN A 185 -20.04 2.71 -0.43
CA GLN A 185 -18.69 2.49 0.08
C GLN A 185 -17.65 2.56 -1.03
N THR A 186 -17.75 3.58 -1.87
CA THR A 186 -16.78 3.85 -2.93
C THR A 186 -15.48 4.29 -2.32
N VAL A 187 -15.52 5.23 -1.35
CA VAL A 187 -14.37 5.62 -0.54
C VAL A 187 -14.22 4.62 0.61
N ILE A 188 -13.05 4.02 0.70
CA ILE A 188 -12.74 2.96 1.68
C ILE A 188 -11.73 3.37 2.73
N MET A 189 -11.00 4.47 2.51
CA MET A 189 -9.96 5.00 3.39
C MET A 189 -9.69 6.48 3.04
N VAL A 190 -9.18 7.24 3.98
CA VAL A 190 -8.84 8.66 3.77
C VAL A 190 -7.42 8.93 4.27
N GLN A 191 -6.61 9.60 3.45
CA GLN A 191 -5.35 10.21 3.87
C GLN A 191 -5.62 11.58 4.48
N VAL A 192 -5.02 11.85 5.63
CA VAL A 192 -5.11 13.15 6.31
C VAL A 192 -3.81 13.89 6.09
N GLU A 193 -3.85 14.98 5.33
CA GLU A 193 -2.68 15.71 4.82
C GLU A 193 -1.79 14.84 3.90
N ASN A 194 -0.73 15.40 3.35
CA ASN A 194 0.21 14.64 2.54
C ASN A 194 1.64 15.03 2.86
N GLU A 195 2.46 14.02 3.16
CA GLU A 195 3.90 14.13 3.39
C GLU A 195 4.27 15.35 4.26
N MET A 196 3.58 15.47 5.41
CA MET A 196 3.90 16.52 6.39
C MET A 196 5.35 16.40 6.81
N GLY A 197 6.05 17.50 6.78
CA GLY A 197 7.45 17.56 7.20
C GLY A 197 8.02 18.95 7.04
N MET A 198 8.93 19.34 7.92
CA MET A 198 9.62 20.63 7.88
C MET A 198 10.87 20.54 7.00
N ILE A 199 11.00 21.42 6.02
CA ILE A 199 12.21 21.58 5.21
C ILE A 199 12.85 22.96 5.49
N GLU A 200 14.15 23.07 5.31
CA GLU A 200 15.07 24.14 5.62
C GLU A 200 15.45 24.17 7.11
N VAL A 201 14.53 23.84 8.01
CA VAL A 201 14.76 23.83 9.47
C VAL A 201 14.08 22.59 10.11
N PRO A 202 14.57 22.10 11.26
CA PRO A 202 14.03 20.91 11.90
C PRO A 202 12.69 21.14 12.63
N ARG A 203 12.34 22.40 12.94
CA ARG A 203 11.08 22.75 13.59
C ARG A 203 10.65 24.18 13.25
N ASP A 204 9.43 24.53 13.60
CA ASP A 204 8.99 25.93 13.65
C ASP A 204 9.70 26.68 14.79
N TYR A 205 10.30 27.85 14.49
CA TYR A 205 10.96 28.74 15.45
C TYR A 205 10.17 30.02 15.75
N SER A 206 8.88 30.07 15.38
CA SER A 206 8.01 31.15 15.83
C SER A 206 8.02 31.27 17.35
N ASP A 207 7.62 32.43 17.87
CA ASP A 207 7.61 32.70 19.31
C ASP A 207 6.73 31.67 20.07
N ASP A 208 5.60 31.28 19.48
CA ASP A 208 4.71 30.29 20.05
C ASP A 208 5.34 28.90 20.09
N ALA A 209 5.95 28.47 18.98
CA ALA A 209 6.67 27.21 18.89
C ALA A 209 7.86 27.16 19.86
N THR A 210 8.62 28.23 19.93
CA THR A 210 9.78 28.31 20.84
C THR A 210 9.35 28.30 22.31
N ARG A 211 8.23 28.94 22.66
CA ARG A 211 7.65 28.86 24.00
C ARG A 211 7.23 27.44 24.35
N MET A 212 6.55 26.75 23.42
CA MET A 212 6.10 25.36 23.59
C MET A 212 7.29 24.39 23.69
N TYR A 213 8.32 24.56 22.88
CA TYR A 213 9.56 23.76 22.95
C TYR A 213 10.26 23.86 24.31
N ARG A 214 10.21 25.03 24.96
CA ARG A 214 10.76 25.27 26.30
C ARG A 214 9.80 24.93 27.44
N SER A 215 8.59 24.51 27.14
CA SER A 215 7.62 24.06 28.15
C SER A 215 7.78 22.58 28.46
N ALA A 216 7.17 22.14 29.55
CA ALA A 216 7.16 20.71 29.92
C ALA A 216 6.59 19.85 28.79
N VAL A 217 7.25 18.71 28.52
CA VAL A 217 6.73 17.70 27.58
C VAL A 217 5.36 17.24 28.04
N PRO A 218 4.35 17.15 27.15
CA PRO A 218 3.00 16.75 27.49
C PRO A 218 2.93 15.42 28.26
N GLN A 219 2.10 15.37 29.29
CA GLN A 219 1.94 14.17 30.12
C GLN A 219 1.54 12.92 29.29
N GLN A 220 0.71 13.10 28.28
CA GLN A 220 0.31 12.03 27.37
C GLN A 220 1.55 11.32 26.79
N LEU A 221 2.52 12.10 26.29
CA LEU A 221 3.74 11.54 25.70
C LEU A 221 4.62 10.86 26.76
N THR A 222 4.85 11.49 27.91
CA THR A 222 5.69 10.90 28.95
C THR A 222 5.12 9.61 29.53
N VAL A 223 3.80 9.52 29.68
CA VAL A 223 3.08 8.28 30.08
C VAL A 223 3.21 7.20 28.99
N TYR A 224 3.05 7.56 27.73
CA TYR A 224 3.20 6.63 26.61
C TYR A 224 4.63 6.04 26.58
N LEU A 225 5.65 6.89 26.63
CA LEU A 225 7.06 6.47 26.63
C LEU A 225 7.38 5.52 27.78
N ALA A 226 6.90 5.82 28.98
CA ALA A 226 7.09 4.98 30.14
C ALA A 226 6.41 3.61 29.99
N LYS A 227 5.17 3.59 29.49
CA LYS A 227 4.39 2.37 29.25
C LYS A 227 5.01 1.46 28.19
N HIS A 228 5.52 2.05 27.11
CA HIS A 228 6.04 1.35 25.94
C HIS A 228 7.56 1.21 25.91
N GLN A 229 8.27 1.51 27.00
CA GLN A 229 9.74 1.55 27.06
C GLN A 229 10.44 0.34 26.41
N LYS A 230 9.86 -0.87 26.52
CA LYS A 230 10.44 -2.10 25.94
C LYS A 230 10.29 -2.17 24.42
N SER A 231 9.19 -1.67 23.88
CA SER A 231 8.82 -1.75 22.45
C SER A 231 9.15 -0.50 21.63
N LEU A 232 9.55 0.61 22.28
CA LEU A 232 9.94 1.83 21.54
C LEU A 232 11.02 1.55 20.51
N HIS A 233 11.03 2.31 19.43
CA HIS A 233 12.11 2.29 18.45
C HIS A 233 13.47 2.56 19.13
N PRO A 234 14.56 1.86 18.76
CA PRO A 234 15.88 2.03 19.39
C PRO A 234 16.35 3.47 19.43
N TYR A 235 16.18 4.21 18.34
CA TYR A 235 16.51 5.63 18.25
C TYR A 235 15.85 6.45 19.37
N LEU A 236 14.55 6.30 19.58
CA LEU A 236 13.83 7.06 20.60
C LEU A 236 14.28 6.66 22.03
N LYS A 237 14.60 5.38 22.24
CA LYS A 237 15.17 4.90 23.52
C LYS A 237 16.51 5.55 23.83
N GLU A 238 17.39 5.68 22.84
CA GLU A 238 18.72 6.28 22.98
C GLU A 238 18.65 7.78 23.27
N LYS A 239 17.62 8.46 22.75
CA LYS A 239 17.39 9.89 23.02
C LYS A 239 16.91 10.19 24.43
N LEU A 240 16.20 9.26 25.09
CA LEU A 240 15.66 9.49 26.43
C LEU A 240 16.78 9.70 27.44
N GLN A 241 16.73 10.83 28.16
CA GLN A 241 17.72 11.17 29.18
C GLN A 241 17.35 10.51 30.52
N PRO A 242 18.18 9.59 31.06
CA PRO A 242 17.87 8.83 32.29
C PRO A 242 17.64 9.70 33.53
N GLN A 243 18.23 10.92 33.54
CA GLN A 243 18.13 11.87 34.64
C GLN A 243 16.94 12.84 34.53
N ALA A 244 16.13 12.75 33.46
CA ALA A 244 15.00 13.65 33.26
C ALA A 244 13.98 13.51 34.40
N LYS A 245 13.52 14.64 34.94
CA LYS A 245 12.54 14.70 36.03
C LYS A 245 11.13 14.91 35.47
N ALA A 246 10.13 14.65 36.28
CA ALA A 246 8.77 15.04 35.96
C ALA A 246 8.68 16.54 35.70
N GLY A 247 8.03 16.93 34.60
CA GLY A 247 7.95 18.31 34.15
C GLY A 247 9.15 18.79 33.34
N ALA A 248 10.06 17.89 32.91
CA ALA A 248 11.15 18.21 32.01
C ALA A 248 10.63 18.80 30.68
N ASP A 249 11.34 19.77 30.15
CA ASP A 249 11.13 20.25 28.76
C ASP A 249 11.74 19.28 27.74
N TRP A 250 11.60 19.60 26.45
CA TRP A 250 12.04 18.72 25.37
C TRP A 250 13.56 18.47 25.40
N ALA A 251 14.37 19.50 25.59
CA ALA A 251 15.83 19.36 25.68
C ALA A 251 16.27 18.57 26.91
N GLN A 252 15.59 18.76 28.03
CA GLN A 252 15.86 17.99 29.25
C GLN A 252 15.47 16.51 29.13
N LEU A 253 14.40 16.19 28.37
CA LEU A 253 13.93 14.83 28.21
C LEU A 253 14.68 14.06 27.12
N PHE A 254 15.03 14.69 26.00
CA PHE A 254 15.58 14.01 24.81
C PHE A 254 17.02 14.45 24.46
N GLY A 255 17.58 15.44 25.14
CA GLY A 255 18.87 16.04 24.82
C GLY A 255 18.72 17.37 24.07
N ASP A 256 19.75 18.20 24.11
CA ASP A 256 19.75 19.53 23.48
C ASP A 256 20.47 19.47 22.13
N ASP A 257 19.77 18.99 21.11
CA ASP A 257 20.28 18.85 19.75
C ASP A 257 19.18 18.95 18.68
N ILE A 258 19.58 19.04 17.42
CA ILE A 258 18.71 19.18 16.24
C ILE A 258 17.70 18.02 16.11
N TYR A 259 18.02 16.84 16.61
CA TYR A 259 17.14 15.67 16.58
C TYR A 259 16.00 15.77 17.61
N THR A 260 16.25 16.44 18.73
CA THR A 260 15.20 16.79 19.71
C THR A 260 14.25 17.84 19.15
N GLU A 261 14.75 18.75 18.34
CA GLU A 261 13.90 19.72 17.62
C GLU A 261 12.96 19.01 16.64
N GLU A 262 13.45 18.00 15.93
CA GLU A 262 12.60 17.14 15.07
C GLU A 262 11.56 16.35 15.88
N ILE A 263 11.94 15.77 17.02
CA ILE A 263 11.01 15.07 17.93
C ILE A 263 9.87 16.01 18.36
N PHE A 264 10.18 17.25 18.70
CA PHE A 264 9.18 18.27 19.00
C PHE A 264 8.26 18.56 17.82
N GLN A 265 8.83 18.76 16.64
CA GLN A 265 8.05 19.02 15.42
C GLN A 265 7.12 17.85 15.08
N THR A 266 7.62 16.62 15.22
CA THR A 266 6.82 15.40 15.07
C THR A 266 5.58 15.40 15.96
N TRP A 267 5.76 15.75 17.21
CA TRP A 267 4.65 15.84 18.16
C TRP A 267 3.61 16.89 17.73
N THR A 268 4.05 18.06 17.27
CA THR A 268 3.13 19.10 16.84
C THR A 268 2.31 18.68 15.61
N TYR A 269 2.93 18.01 14.64
CA TYR A 269 2.24 17.47 13.47
C TYR A 269 1.28 16.34 13.83
N ALA A 270 1.73 15.36 14.61
CA ALA A 270 0.87 14.26 15.01
C ALA A 270 -0.37 14.74 15.77
N THR A 271 -0.22 15.68 16.71
CA THR A 271 -1.36 16.25 17.46
C THR A 271 -2.26 17.17 16.63
N TYR A 272 -1.73 17.80 15.60
CA TYR A 272 -2.53 18.54 14.62
C TYR A 272 -3.41 17.59 13.81
N VAL A 273 -2.82 16.56 13.23
CA VAL A 273 -3.53 15.54 12.44
C VAL A 273 -4.57 14.81 13.28
N GLU A 274 -4.26 14.50 14.54
CA GLU A 274 -5.24 13.90 15.47
C GLU A 274 -6.54 14.68 15.54
N GLN A 275 -6.44 16.00 15.64
CA GLN A 275 -7.63 16.84 15.80
C GLN A 275 -8.51 16.86 14.53
N ILE A 276 -7.88 16.75 13.34
CA ILE A 276 -8.60 16.65 12.06
C ILE A 276 -9.21 15.26 11.91
N ALA A 277 -8.39 14.22 12.08
CA ALA A 277 -8.80 12.83 11.92
C ALA A 277 -9.95 12.46 12.87
N LYS A 278 -9.81 12.82 14.15
CA LYS A 278 -10.84 12.58 15.15
C LYS A 278 -12.17 13.26 14.81
N ALA A 279 -12.12 14.53 14.41
CA ALA A 279 -13.32 15.27 14.03
C ALA A 279 -14.00 14.64 12.79
N GLY A 280 -13.23 14.19 11.81
CA GLY A 280 -13.75 13.49 10.64
C GLY A 280 -14.40 12.15 11.00
N ARG A 281 -13.78 11.35 11.88
CA ARG A 281 -14.32 10.07 12.34
C ARG A 281 -15.62 10.22 13.13
N GLU A 282 -15.77 11.29 13.90
CA GLU A 282 -17.03 11.59 14.60
C GLU A 282 -18.21 11.83 13.63
N ILE A 283 -17.93 12.21 12.39
CA ILE A 283 -18.93 12.43 11.33
C ILE A 283 -19.16 11.15 10.51
N TYR A 284 -18.07 10.54 10.02
CA TYR A 284 -18.10 9.31 9.25
C TYR A 284 -16.83 8.49 9.51
N ASP A 285 -16.96 7.39 10.24
CA ASP A 285 -15.85 6.60 10.76
C ASP A 285 -15.21 5.71 9.66
N LEU A 286 -14.42 6.34 8.78
CA LEU A 286 -13.60 5.65 7.80
C LEU A 286 -12.18 5.37 8.35
N PRO A 287 -11.51 4.30 7.90
CA PRO A 287 -10.08 4.13 8.12
C PRO A 287 -9.29 5.35 7.64
N MET A 288 -8.30 5.77 8.42
CA MET A 288 -7.48 6.93 8.11
C MET A 288 -5.99 6.60 8.20
N TYR A 289 -5.20 7.22 7.33
CA TYR A 289 -3.74 7.09 7.35
C TYR A 289 -3.06 8.43 7.07
N VAL A 290 -1.77 8.46 7.34
CA VAL A 290 -0.83 9.49 6.90
C VAL A 290 0.33 8.83 6.15
N ASN A 291 0.93 9.56 5.22
CA ASN A 291 2.08 9.10 4.45
C ASN A 291 3.33 9.91 4.79
N VAL A 292 4.49 9.44 4.34
CA VAL A 292 5.79 10.03 4.68
C VAL A 292 6.71 10.14 3.49
N ALA A 293 7.25 11.35 3.28
CA ALA A 293 8.47 11.53 2.51
C ALA A 293 9.67 11.07 3.33
N LEU A 294 10.50 10.18 2.76
CA LEU A 294 11.58 9.52 3.47
C LEU A 294 12.74 10.45 3.83
N ASP A 295 13.43 10.11 4.92
CA ASP A 295 14.72 10.70 5.27
C ASP A 295 15.80 10.27 4.26
N SER A 296 16.49 11.23 3.68
CA SER A 296 17.60 10.94 2.76
C SER A 296 18.85 10.56 3.55
N ARG A 297 19.55 9.50 3.12
CA ARG A 297 20.76 9.00 3.78
C ARG A 297 21.81 10.09 4.00
N GLY A 298 22.33 10.18 5.22
CA GLY A 298 23.40 11.12 5.60
C GLY A 298 22.95 12.57 5.78
N ARG A 299 21.66 12.86 5.62
CA ARG A 299 21.08 14.17 5.91
C ARG A 299 20.67 14.30 7.37
N LYS A 300 20.57 15.54 7.84
CA LYS A 300 20.12 15.90 9.19
C LYS A 300 18.71 16.48 9.13
N PRO A 301 17.97 16.50 10.24
CA PRO A 301 16.70 17.22 10.33
C PRO A 301 16.77 18.63 9.74
N GLY A 302 15.75 19.03 8.99
CA GLY A 302 15.70 20.24 8.18
C GLY A 302 16.27 20.11 6.77
N GLN A 303 17.03 19.04 6.47
CA GLN A 303 17.55 18.76 5.13
C GLN A 303 16.70 17.69 4.38
N TYR A 304 15.70 17.17 5.04
CA TYR A 304 14.64 16.30 4.53
C TYR A 304 13.33 16.72 5.21
N PRO A 305 12.15 16.27 4.76
CA PRO A 305 10.87 16.54 5.42
C PRO A 305 10.84 16.00 6.86
N SER A 306 11.22 16.85 7.82
CA SER A 306 11.44 16.47 9.21
C SER A 306 10.16 16.51 10.03
N GLY A 307 9.97 15.53 10.92
CA GLY A 307 8.79 15.45 11.78
C GLY A 307 7.60 14.71 11.18
N GLY A 308 7.67 14.27 9.92
CA GLY A 308 6.70 13.33 9.34
C GLY A 308 6.71 11.97 10.04
N PRO A 309 5.86 11.01 9.65
CA PRO A 309 5.82 9.66 10.23
C PRO A 309 7.01 8.79 9.78
N LEU A 310 8.22 9.33 9.94
CA LEU A 310 9.48 8.65 9.68
C LEU A 310 9.63 7.41 10.57
N ALA A 311 10.29 6.38 10.06
CA ALA A 311 10.40 5.08 10.72
C ALA A 311 10.91 5.19 12.18
N HIS A 312 11.86 6.10 12.44
CA HIS A 312 12.41 6.33 13.79
C HIS A 312 11.51 7.17 14.71
N LEU A 313 10.44 7.80 14.18
CA LEU A 313 9.49 8.66 14.88
C LEU A 313 8.08 8.07 15.00
N ILE A 314 7.88 6.84 14.52
CA ILE A 314 6.59 6.14 14.50
C ILE A 314 5.89 6.13 15.87
N ASP A 315 6.65 5.91 16.96
CA ASP A 315 6.10 5.89 18.32
C ASP A 315 5.46 7.23 18.72
N LEU A 316 6.01 8.35 18.24
CA LEU A 316 5.46 9.68 18.50
C LEU A 316 4.14 9.88 17.74
N TRP A 317 4.06 9.40 16.52
CA TRP A 317 2.84 9.44 15.71
C TRP A 317 1.74 8.58 16.31
N HIS A 318 2.03 7.35 16.72
CA HIS A 318 1.04 6.50 17.42
C HIS A 318 0.55 7.11 18.74
N CYS A 319 1.43 7.84 19.45
CA CYS A 319 1.02 8.54 20.66
C CYS A 319 0.20 9.80 20.37
N GLY A 320 0.66 10.61 19.41
CA GLY A 320 0.09 11.93 19.12
C GLY A 320 -1.16 11.90 18.25
N ALA A 321 -1.30 10.88 17.40
CA ALA A 321 -2.41 10.72 16.46
C ALA A 321 -3.07 9.34 16.54
N PRO A 322 -3.67 8.97 17.69
CA PRO A 322 -4.30 7.65 17.87
C PRO A 322 -5.53 7.42 16.97
N SER A 323 -6.08 8.43 16.34
CA SER A 323 -7.16 8.29 15.34
C SER A 323 -6.65 7.94 13.94
N ILE A 324 -5.34 7.85 13.74
CA ILE A 324 -4.72 7.35 12.51
C ILE A 324 -4.46 5.86 12.65
N ASP A 325 -4.97 5.06 11.72
CA ASP A 325 -4.87 3.59 11.77
C ASP A 325 -3.55 3.08 11.21
N VAL A 326 -2.97 3.77 10.22
CA VAL A 326 -1.81 3.31 9.46
C VAL A 326 -0.88 4.47 9.13
N LEU A 327 0.42 4.23 9.28
CA LEU A 327 1.48 5.12 8.80
C LEU A 327 2.04 4.50 7.51
N GLY A 328 1.69 5.11 6.36
CA GLY A 328 2.09 4.66 5.02
C GLY A 328 3.50 5.11 4.68
N VAL A 329 4.15 4.39 3.77
CA VAL A 329 5.51 4.69 3.32
C VAL A 329 5.55 4.99 1.82
N ASP A 330 6.09 6.16 1.46
CA ASP A 330 6.28 6.59 0.08
C ASP A 330 7.71 6.29 -0.36
N ILE A 331 7.86 5.43 -1.36
CA ILE A 331 9.15 4.81 -1.67
C ILE A 331 9.71 5.35 -2.99
N TYR A 332 10.61 6.31 -2.90
CA TYR A 332 11.37 6.84 -4.04
C TYR A 332 12.85 6.47 -4.00
N ASP A 333 13.32 5.96 -2.86
CA ASP A 333 14.70 5.56 -2.62
C ASP A 333 14.93 4.09 -2.98
N LYS A 334 16.20 3.75 -3.25
CA LYS A 334 16.63 2.36 -3.40
C LYS A 334 16.51 1.58 -2.08
N GLY A 335 16.39 0.26 -2.16
CA GLY A 335 16.38 -0.61 -0.99
C GLY A 335 14.98 -0.95 -0.51
N ILE A 336 14.09 -1.26 -1.45
CA ILE A 336 12.67 -1.63 -1.21
C ILE A 336 12.48 -2.60 -0.03
N ARG A 337 13.29 -3.68 0.07
CA ARG A 337 13.19 -4.66 1.18
C ARG A 337 13.36 -4.00 2.55
N SER A 338 14.31 -3.07 2.67
CA SER A 338 14.57 -2.37 3.92
C SER A 338 13.42 -1.43 4.29
N TRP A 339 12.88 -0.69 3.31
CA TRP A 339 11.78 0.24 3.56
C TRP A 339 10.49 -0.49 3.95
N LEU A 340 10.12 -1.54 3.23
CA LEU A 340 8.95 -2.35 3.60
C LEU A 340 9.08 -2.93 5.02
N SER A 341 10.26 -3.45 5.36
CA SER A 341 10.50 -4.01 6.71
C SER A 341 10.44 -2.97 7.83
N LYS A 342 10.85 -1.72 7.58
CA LYS A 342 10.82 -0.64 8.57
C LYS A 342 9.39 -0.20 8.93
N TYR A 343 8.44 -0.34 7.99
CA TYR A 343 7.04 0.05 8.19
C TYR A 343 6.11 -1.12 8.47
N HIS A 344 6.54 -2.35 8.23
CA HIS A 344 5.81 -3.56 8.60
C HIS A 344 6.07 -3.91 10.08
N LEU A 345 5.34 -3.29 10.98
CA LEU A 345 5.52 -3.39 12.44
C LEU A 345 4.29 -4.01 13.12
N PRO A 346 4.43 -4.59 14.32
CA PRO A 346 3.31 -5.20 15.04
C PRO A 346 2.10 -4.30 15.25
N ASN A 347 2.31 -2.98 15.30
CA ASN A 347 1.27 -1.96 15.48
C ASN A 347 1.05 -1.10 14.23
N ASN A 348 1.68 -1.45 13.10
CA ASN A 348 1.56 -0.72 11.84
C ASN A 348 1.52 -1.71 10.67
N PRO A 349 0.33 -2.14 10.20
CA PRO A 349 0.21 -2.96 8.99
C PRO A 349 0.82 -2.24 7.79
N LEU A 350 1.50 -2.99 6.93
CA LEU A 350 2.16 -2.38 5.78
C LEU A 350 1.15 -1.85 4.76
N PHE A 351 1.29 -0.57 4.43
CA PHE A 351 0.65 0.10 3.31
C PHE A 351 1.68 0.92 2.54
N VAL A 352 1.73 0.73 1.22
CA VAL A 352 2.57 1.49 0.30
C VAL A 352 1.63 2.35 -0.55
N PRO A 353 1.24 3.55 -0.04
CA PRO A 353 0.32 4.43 -0.77
C PRO A 353 0.99 5.06 -1.98
N GLU A 354 2.32 5.23 -1.94
CA GLU A 354 3.06 5.88 -3.01
C GLU A 354 4.41 5.18 -3.23
N ILE A 355 4.72 4.88 -4.48
CA ILE A 355 6.04 4.39 -4.91
C ILE A 355 6.33 4.94 -6.30
N ARG A 356 7.62 5.18 -6.60
CA ARG A 356 8.05 5.60 -7.95
C ARG A 356 7.58 4.60 -9.00
N LEU A 357 6.84 5.08 -10.00
CA LEU A 357 6.34 4.24 -11.09
C LEU A 357 7.50 3.67 -11.93
N ASP A 358 7.62 2.34 -11.94
CA ASP A 358 8.66 1.59 -12.67
C ASP A 358 8.12 0.19 -13.03
N ASP A 359 8.67 -0.45 -14.07
CA ASP A 359 8.35 -1.84 -14.42
C ASP A 359 8.69 -2.84 -13.30
N LYS A 360 9.63 -2.49 -12.41
CA LYS A 360 9.99 -3.26 -11.21
C LYS A 360 8.84 -3.38 -10.20
N ASP A 361 7.89 -2.45 -10.23
CA ASP A 361 6.73 -2.46 -9.32
C ASP A 361 5.90 -3.72 -9.48
N ALA A 362 5.95 -4.35 -10.66
CA ALA A 362 5.36 -5.66 -10.88
C ALA A 362 5.87 -6.72 -9.90
N MET A 363 7.18 -6.72 -9.61
CA MET A 363 7.83 -7.65 -8.68
C MET A 363 7.71 -7.18 -7.24
N TYR A 364 7.78 -5.86 -7.02
CA TYR A 364 7.64 -5.26 -5.69
C TYR A 364 6.24 -5.46 -5.12
N ALA A 365 5.20 -5.37 -5.95
CA ALA A 365 3.82 -5.69 -5.54
C ALA A 365 3.67 -7.15 -5.08
N LEU A 366 4.19 -8.12 -5.85
CA LEU A 366 4.18 -9.53 -5.47
C LEU A 366 4.87 -9.75 -4.12
N TYR A 367 6.04 -9.12 -3.92
CA TYR A 367 6.78 -9.24 -2.68
C TYR A 367 6.07 -8.55 -1.50
N ALA A 368 5.54 -7.35 -1.70
CA ALA A 368 4.81 -6.63 -0.66
C ALA A 368 3.57 -7.39 -0.19
N PHE A 369 2.74 -7.88 -1.10
CA PHE A 369 1.55 -8.65 -0.75
C PHE A 369 1.88 -10.02 -0.18
N GLY A 370 2.86 -10.72 -0.73
CA GLY A 370 3.18 -12.10 -0.35
C GLY A 370 4.00 -12.22 0.93
N HIS A 371 5.09 -11.46 1.05
CA HIS A 371 6.00 -11.54 2.20
C HIS A 371 5.53 -10.72 3.38
N HIS A 372 5.14 -9.48 3.13
CA HIS A 372 4.73 -8.56 4.18
C HIS A 372 3.22 -8.58 4.46
N GLY A 373 2.42 -9.22 3.61
CA GLY A 373 0.96 -9.17 3.74
C GLY A 373 0.45 -7.73 3.67
N ALA A 374 1.01 -6.91 2.78
CA ALA A 374 0.62 -5.51 2.63
C ALA A 374 -0.88 -5.36 2.41
N MET A 375 -1.45 -4.29 2.94
CA MET A 375 -2.86 -3.93 2.72
C MET A 375 -3.09 -3.40 1.31
N GLY A 376 -2.09 -2.68 0.78
CA GLY A 376 -2.14 -2.05 -0.52
C GLY A 376 -0.75 -1.69 -1.05
N PHE A 377 -0.69 -1.55 -2.37
CA PHE A 377 0.51 -1.16 -3.12
C PHE A 377 0.10 -0.29 -4.31
N CYS A 378 0.59 0.95 -4.37
CA CYS A 378 0.06 1.99 -5.24
C CYS A 378 1.18 2.83 -5.88
N PRO A 379 1.63 2.51 -7.11
CA PRO A 379 2.55 3.37 -7.84
C PRO A 379 1.96 4.75 -8.14
N PHE A 380 2.80 5.79 -8.04
CA PHE A 380 2.43 7.20 -8.26
C PHE A 380 2.35 7.54 -9.75
N SER A 381 1.43 8.43 -10.13
CA SER A 381 1.13 8.79 -11.54
C SER A 381 0.76 7.57 -12.38
N ILE A 382 -0.03 6.69 -11.81
CA ILE A 382 -0.41 5.40 -12.42
C ILE A 382 -1.14 5.56 -13.76
N GLU A 383 -1.81 6.68 -13.97
CA GLU A 383 -2.49 7.01 -15.22
C GLU A 383 -1.55 7.12 -16.43
N ASP A 384 -0.25 7.34 -16.17
CA ASP A 384 0.77 7.43 -17.22
C ASP A 384 1.34 6.05 -17.60
N TYR A 385 0.99 4.98 -16.86
CA TYR A 385 1.55 3.65 -17.11
C TYR A 385 0.99 3.03 -18.39
N PRO A 386 1.83 2.54 -19.31
CA PRO A 386 1.39 1.95 -20.56
C PRO A 386 0.70 0.59 -20.33
N LEU A 387 -0.42 0.35 -21.03
CA LEU A 387 -1.14 -0.93 -20.95
C LEU A 387 -0.36 -2.09 -21.57
N THR A 388 0.44 -1.80 -22.57
CA THR A 388 1.21 -2.80 -23.32
C THR A 388 2.65 -2.33 -23.50
N SER A 389 3.56 -3.26 -23.41
CA SER A 389 4.97 -3.06 -23.77
C SER A 389 5.31 -3.86 -25.03
N ILE A 390 6.29 -3.37 -25.78
CA ILE A 390 6.91 -4.13 -26.86
C ILE A 390 7.86 -5.11 -26.18
N SER A 391 7.37 -6.31 -25.84
CA SER A 391 8.27 -7.39 -25.43
C SER A 391 8.73 -8.12 -26.67
N ALA A 392 10.03 -8.37 -26.76
CA ALA A 392 10.50 -9.50 -27.56
C ALA A 392 9.86 -10.72 -26.88
N ALA A 393 8.84 -11.30 -27.50
CA ALA A 393 8.14 -12.45 -26.96
C ALA A 393 9.14 -13.60 -26.86
N ASN A 394 9.69 -13.81 -25.67
CA ASN A 394 10.46 -15.00 -25.32
C ASN A 394 9.51 -16.20 -25.17
N ASP A 395 8.63 -16.40 -26.15
CA ASP A 395 7.82 -17.60 -26.22
C ASP A 395 8.70 -18.70 -26.82
N TRP A 396 9.31 -19.49 -25.93
CA TRP A 396 10.08 -20.65 -26.34
C TRP A 396 9.22 -21.68 -27.15
N LYS A 397 7.89 -21.55 -27.19
CA LYS A 397 7.04 -22.27 -28.14
C LYS A 397 7.35 -21.92 -29.60
N GLN A 398 8.02 -20.80 -29.86
CA GLN A 398 8.48 -20.36 -31.18
C GLN A 398 9.95 -20.69 -31.42
N MET A 399 10.67 -21.27 -30.47
CA MET A 399 11.98 -21.85 -30.69
C MET A 399 11.82 -23.23 -31.36
N ASP A 400 11.41 -23.25 -32.61
CA ASP A 400 11.70 -24.39 -33.48
C ASP A 400 13.19 -24.34 -33.77
N LEU A 401 13.89 -25.44 -33.44
CA LEU A 401 15.34 -25.56 -33.53
C LEU A 401 15.88 -25.70 -34.96
N SER A 402 15.06 -25.44 -35.99
CA SER A 402 15.51 -25.35 -37.36
C SER A 402 16.21 -24.02 -37.61
N GLN A 403 17.39 -24.01 -38.24
CA GLN A 403 18.17 -22.78 -38.47
C GLN A 403 17.45 -21.73 -39.31
N ASP A 404 16.43 -22.09 -40.07
CA ASP A 404 15.68 -21.20 -40.93
C ASP A 404 14.60 -20.41 -40.17
N ASP A 405 14.16 -20.85 -39.01
CA ASP A 405 13.10 -20.19 -38.19
C ASP A 405 13.65 -19.14 -37.22
N GLN A 406 14.95 -19.09 -36.95
CA GLN A 406 15.56 -18.07 -36.08
C GLN A 406 15.35 -16.63 -36.62
N LEU A 407 15.34 -16.45 -37.93
CA LEU A 407 15.07 -15.15 -38.54
C LEU A 407 13.58 -14.73 -38.47
N ASN A 408 12.67 -15.69 -38.43
CA ASN A 408 11.22 -15.43 -38.33
C ASN A 408 10.74 -15.26 -36.88
N ALA A 409 11.41 -15.83 -35.90
CA ALA A 409 11.11 -15.63 -34.47
C ALA A 409 11.31 -14.17 -34.02
N PHE A 410 12.20 -13.43 -34.69
CA PHE A 410 12.40 -12.00 -34.45
C PHE A 410 11.33 -11.09 -35.07
N SER A 411 10.45 -11.60 -35.92
CA SER A 411 9.45 -10.80 -36.65
C SER A 411 8.06 -10.76 -36.00
N SER A 412 7.77 -11.56 -34.97
CA SER A 412 6.53 -11.46 -34.21
C SER A 412 6.68 -10.53 -32.99
N VAL A 413 6.77 -9.22 -33.27
CA VAL A 413 6.61 -8.19 -32.23
C VAL A 413 5.13 -8.20 -31.84
N GLY A 414 4.77 -9.03 -30.86
CA GLY A 414 3.46 -8.97 -30.20
C GLY A 414 3.46 -7.89 -29.12
N SER A 415 2.39 -7.12 -29.01
CA SER A 415 2.18 -6.31 -27.81
C SER A 415 1.75 -7.23 -26.67
N SER A 416 2.57 -7.35 -25.64
CA SER A 416 2.22 -8.05 -24.40
C SER A 416 1.72 -7.02 -23.36
N PRO A 417 0.92 -7.43 -22.37
CA PRO A 417 0.63 -6.57 -21.22
C PRO A 417 1.94 -6.07 -20.61
N SER A 418 1.98 -4.79 -20.22
CA SER A 418 3.13 -4.26 -19.48
C SER A 418 3.32 -5.00 -18.15
N PRO A 419 4.53 -5.09 -17.59
CA PRO A 419 4.82 -5.92 -16.43
C PRO A 419 3.88 -5.72 -15.25
N LEU A 420 3.58 -4.46 -14.88
CA LEU A 420 2.66 -4.15 -13.79
C LEU A 420 1.23 -4.59 -14.11
N VAL A 421 0.76 -4.41 -15.34
CA VAL A 421 -0.57 -4.87 -15.79
C VAL A 421 -0.67 -6.40 -15.63
N ALA A 422 0.33 -7.14 -16.08
CA ALA A 422 0.37 -8.60 -15.97
C ALA A 422 0.41 -9.06 -14.51
N SER A 423 1.23 -8.41 -13.68
CA SER A 423 1.31 -8.69 -12.23
C SER A 423 -0.02 -8.42 -11.53
N TYR A 424 -0.66 -7.29 -11.80
CA TYR A 424 -1.95 -6.92 -11.21
C TYR A 424 -3.07 -7.88 -11.63
N GLN A 425 -3.08 -8.32 -12.88
CA GLN A 425 -4.03 -9.35 -13.35
C GLN A 425 -3.86 -10.67 -12.58
N LEU A 426 -2.60 -11.11 -12.31
CA LEU A 426 -2.34 -12.28 -11.48
C LEU A 426 -2.80 -12.08 -10.03
N LEU A 427 -2.47 -10.94 -9.43
CA LEU A 427 -2.86 -10.60 -8.06
C LEU A 427 -4.39 -10.55 -7.93
N ARG A 428 -5.10 -9.96 -8.88
CA ARG A 428 -6.57 -9.94 -8.92
C ARG A 428 -7.19 -11.34 -8.96
N GLN A 429 -6.62 -12.23 -9.76
CA GLN A 429 -7.07 -13.63 -9.83
C GLN A 429 -6.78 -14.38 -8.52
N ALA A 430 -5.60 -14.14 -7.92
CA ALA A 430 -5.16 -14.83 -6.72
C ALA A 430 -5.68 -14.21 -5.41
N GLU A 431 -6.29 -13.03 -5.46
CA GLU A 431 -6.72 -12.25 -4.30
C GLU A 431 -7.44 -13.07 -3.22
N PRO A 432 -8.44 -13.94 -3.53
CA PRO A 432 -9.10 -14.75 -2.51
C PRO A 432 -8.15 -15.71 -1.78
N LEU A 433 -7.19 -16.31 -2.49
CA LEU A 433 -6.21 -17.22 -1.93
C LEU A 433 -5.17 -16.50 -1.06
N ILE A 434 -4.76 -15.30 -1.48
CA ILE A 434 -3.85 -14.42 -0.73
C ILE A 434 -4.53 -13.96 0.55
N LEU A 435 -5.75 -13.43 0.48
CA LEU A 435 -6.52 -12.96 1.63
C LEU A 435 -6.78 -14.07 2.66
N GLU A 436 -6.99 -15.31 2.22
CA GLU A 436 -7.17 -16.47 3.11
C GLU A 436 -5.89 -16.76 3.91
N ARG A 437 -4.72 -16.61 3.29
CA ARG A 437 -3.42 -17.00 3.84
C ARG A 437 -2.60 -15.84 4.39
N GLN A 438 -3.04 -14.61 4.18
CA GLN A 438 -2.37 -13.40 4.64
C GLN A 438 -2.12 -13.46 6.16
N GLY A 439 -0.87 -13.22 6.58
CA GLY A 439 -0.45 -13.29 7.98
C GLY A 439 -0.31 -14.71 8.55
N THR A 440 -0.33 -15.76 7.70
CA THR A 440 -0.12 -17.15 8.11
C THR A 440 1.22 -17.70 7.60
N LYS A 441 1.60 -18.88 8.08
CA LYS A 441 2.78 -19.61 7.59
C LYS A 441 2.56 -20.34 6.26
N ASP A 442 1.34 -20.26 5.69
CA ASP A 442 0.99 -20.88 4.42
C ASP A 442 1.18 -19.94 3.23
N MET A 443 1.74 -18.75 3.47
CA MET A 443 2.10 -17.78 2.45
C MET A 443 3.45 -17.15 2.75
N ASP A 444 4.27 -17.02 1.72
CA ASP A 444 5.49 -16.20 1.72
C ASP A 444 5.79 -15.72 0.29
N ALA A 445 6.71 -14.80 0.13
CA ALA A 445 7.16 -14.35 -1.16
C ALA A 445 8.67 -14.06 -1.18
N VAL A 446 9.24 -14.16 -2.36
CA VAL A 446 10.66 -13.90 -2.60
C VAL A 446 10.79 -12.84 -3.68
N LEU A 447 11.68 -11.88 -3.44
CA LEU A 447 12.14 -10.90 -4.41
C LEU A 447 13.61 -11.19 -4.70
N LEU A 448 13.96 -11.33 -5.97
CA LEU A 448 15.32 -11.61 -6.46
C LEU A 448 15.80 -10.48 -7.36
N ASP A 449 17.07 -10.15 -7.24
CA ASP A 449 17.76 -9.13 -8.02
C ASP A 449 19.25 -9.48 -8.17
N ASN A 450 20.07 -8.52 -8.61
CA ASN A 450 21.51 -8.75 -8.77
C ASN A 450 22.28 -8.96 -7.47
N GLU A 451 21.75 -8.45 -6.34
CA GLU A 451 22.36 -8.61 -5.01
C GLU A 451 21.93 -9.94 -4.36
N GLN A 452 20.69 -10.36 -4.60
CA GLN A 452 20.12 -11.58 -4.05
C GLN A 452 19.52 -12.44 -5.17
N ARG A 453 20.27 -13.39 -5.69
CA ARG A 453 19.88 -14.27 -6.82
C ARG A 453 19.19 -15.56 -6.39
N GLU A 454 19.18 -15.87 -5.10
CA GLU A 454 18.43 -17.00 -4.53
C GLU A 454 17.96 -16.71 -3.11
N ALA A 455 16.90 -17.38 -2.72
CA ALA A 455 16.34 -17.36 -1.36
C ALA A 455 15.70 -18.71 -1.02
N GLU A 456 15.47 -18.95 0.26
CA GLU A 456 14.85 -20.19 0.73
C GLU A 456 13.57 -19.89 1.51
N VAL A 457 12.56 -20.74 1.32
CA VAL A 457 11.33 -20.78 2.12
C VAL A 457 11.20 -22.16 2.73
N ILE A 458 11.11 -22.23 4.05
CA ILE A 458 10.85 -23.47 4.78
C ILE A 458 9.34 -23.57 5.04
N THR A 459 8.73 -24.57 4.43
CA THR A 459 7.27 -24.78 4.55
C THR A 459 6.90 -25.49 5.84
N PRO A 460 5.65 -25.37 6.32
CA PRO A 460 5.14 -26.14 7.47
C PRO A 460 5.25 -27.66 7.29
N ASP A 461 5.34 -28.15 6.06
CA ASP A 461 5.50 -29.58 5.74
C ASP A 461 6.94 -30.09 5.92
N GLY A 462 7.87 -29.22 6.35
CA GLY A 462 9.30 -29.57 6.44
C GLY A 462 9.93 -29.76 5.05
N ILE A 463 9.51 -28.97 4.08
CA ILE A 463 10.10 -28.88 2.74
C ILE A 463 10.82 -27.55 2.63
N ARG A 464 12.06 -27.60 2.18
CA ARG A 464 12.82 -26.43 1.75
C ARG A 464 12.55 -26.19 0.27
N LEU A 465 11.96 -25.05 -0.04
CA LEU A 465 11.84 -24.52 -1.38
C LEU A 465 12.99 -23.54 -1.58
N THR A 466 13.89 -23.83 -2.52
CA THR A 466 14.98 -22.93 -2.91
C THR A 466 14.57 -22.24 -4.20
N ILE A 467 14.37 -20.93 -4.11
CA ILE A 467 13.91 -20.08 -5.21
C ILE A 467 15.11 -19.35 -5.77
N LYS A 468 15.37 -19.53 -7.08
CA LYS A 468 16.48 -18.90 -7.80
C LYS A 468 15.94 -18.04 -8.93
N HIS A 469 16.69 -17.01 -9.28
CA HIS A 469 16.42 -16.28 -10.50
C HIS A 469 16.55 -17.22 -11.71
N SER A 470 15.60 -17.19 -12.66
CA SER A 470 15.57 -18.18 -13.76
C SER A 470 16.82 -18.10 -14.65
N TYR A 471 17.45 -16.94 -14.73
CA TYR A 471 18.73 -16.75 -15.44
C TYR A 471 19.91 -17.53 -14.85
N THR A 472 19.80 -18.03 -13.62
CA THR A 472 20.82 -18.94 -13.04
C THR A 472 20.95 -20.26 -13.82
N LEU A 473 19.97 -20.61 -14.64
CA LEU A 473 20.02 -21.79 -15.52
C LEU A 473 20.94 -21.57 -16.74
N GLY A 474 21.21 -20.32 -17.12
CA GLY A 474 22.20 -19.93 -18.13
C GLY A 474 21.75 -20.05 -19.58
N TRP A 475 20.55 -20.55 -19.87
CA TRP A 475 20.06 -20.77 -21.24
C TRP A 475 19.02 -19.74 -21.74
N GLU A 476 18.46 -18.90 -20.84
CA GLU A 476 17.54 -17.86 -21.24
C GLU A 476 18.26 -16.67 -21.90
N PRO A 477 17.65 -16.01 -22.88
CA PRO A 477 18.13 -14.73 -23.38
C PRO A 477 18.33 -13.75 -22.21
N GLY A 478 19.44 -13.01 -22.20
CA GLY A 478 19.80 -12.11 -21.10
C GLY A 478 20.48 -12.75 -19.89
N ALA A 479 20.53 -14.10 -19.79
CA ALA A 479 21.19 -14.77 -18.66
C ALA A 479 22.71 -14.49 -18.56
N LYS A 480 23.32 -14.00 -19.64
CA LYS A 480 24.74 -13.62 -19.71
C LYS A 480 24.98 -12.13 -19.53
N ASP A 481 23.91 -11.34 -19.38
CA ASP A 481 24.00 -9.90 -19.18
C ASP A 481 24.55 -9.59 -17.79
N ALA A 482 25.18 -8.44 -17.63
CA ALA A 482 25.78 -8.01 -16.37
C ALA A 482 24.69 -7.72 -15.31
N GLU A 483 23.57 -7.18 -15.75
CA GLU A 483 22.41 -6.85 -14.91
C GLU A 483 21.22 -7.70 -15.32
N TRP A 484 20.56 -8.29 -14.32
CA TRP A 484 19.33 -9.05 -14.49
C TRP A 484 18.13 -8.23 -14.03
N PRO A 485 16.99 -8.33 -14.71
CA PRO A 485 15.76 -7.70 -14.20
C PRO A 485 15.36 -8.35 -12.89
N GLU A 486 14.58 -7.65 -12.09
CA GLU A 486 13.99 -8.20 -10.88
C GLU A 486 13.09 -9.39 -11.21
N ALA A 487 13.07 -10.37 -10.30
CA ALA A 487 12.20 -11.52 -10.35
C ALA A 487 11.52 -11.71 -8.98
N ALA A 488 10.27 -12.14 -8.97
CA ALA A 488 9.57 -12.38 -7.72
C ALA A 488 8.52 -13.47 -7.87
N CYS A 489 8.22 -14.12 -6.74
CA CYS A 489 7.05 -14.98 -6.67
C CYS A 489 6.44 -14.99 -5.27
N ILE A 490 5.11 -15.14 -5.23
CA ILE A 490 4.35 -15.55 -4.05
C ILE A 490 4.28 -17.07 -4.06
N ILE A 491 4.48 -17.69 -2.91
CA ILE A 491 4.33 -19.11 -2.68
C ILE A 491 3.15 -19.30 -1.72
N LEU A 492 2.13 -19.99 -2.17
CA LEU A 492 0.98 -20.37 -1.36
C LEU A 492 0.98 -21.88 -1.13
N ARG A 493 0.91 -22.29 0.12
CA ARG A 493 0.65 -23.68 0.47
C ARG A 493 -0.88 -23.92 0.44
N LEU A 494 -1.33 -24.78 -0.44
CA LEU A 494 -2.75 -25.14 -0.60
C LEU A 494 -3.16 -26.32 0.29
N GLY A 495 -2.20 -27.16 0.65
CA GLY A 495 -2.38 -28.35 1.47
C GLY A 495 -1.02 -29.02 1.73
N LYS A 496 -1.06 -30.23 2.27
CA LYS A 496 0.17 -31.00 2.48
C LYS A 496 0.84 -31.30 1.15
N GLU A 497 2.11 -30.86 1.01
CA GLU A 497 2.93 -31.07 -0.19
C GLU A 497 2.27 -30.52 -1.49
N ASP A 498 1.42 -29.49 -1.33
CA ASP A 498 0.57 -28.92 -2.39
C ASP A 498 0.73 -27.42 -2.42
N TYR A 499 1.24 -26.84 -3.53
CA TYR A 499 1.71 -25.47 -3.59
C TYR A 499 1.29 -24.77 -4.88
N LEU A 500 1.07 -23.45 -4.79
CA LEU A 500 0.90 -22.55 -5.91
C LEU A 500 2.01 -21.50 -5.89
N VAL A 501 2.73 -21.35 -7.00
CA VAL A 501 3.69 -20.28 -7.24
C VAL A 501 3.07 -19.27 -8.20
N ILE A 502 3.14 -17.99 -7.86
CA ILE A 502 2.56 -16.87 -8.61
C ILE A 502 3.67 -15.85 -8.85
N GLY A 503 4.07 -15.59 -10.08
CA GLY A 503 5.13 -14.62 -10.31
C GLY A 503 5.78 -14.68 -11.67
N SER A 504 7.04 -14.23 -11.73
CA SER A 504 7.86 -14.17 -12.94
C SER A 504 9.35 -14.30 -12.63
N GLY A 505 10.11 -14.87 -13.55
CA GLY A 505 11.58 -14.92 -13.51
C GLY A 505 12.17 -15.90 -12.49
N VAL A 506 11.44 -16.93 -12.06
CA VAL A 506 11.87 -17.81 -10.96
C VAL A 506 12.00 -19.27 -11.35
N VAL A 507 12.92 -19.96 -10.68
CA VAL A 507 13.06 -21.42 -10.64
C VAL A 507 12.94 -21.88 -9.19
N VAL A 508 12.05 -22.82 -8.91
CA VAL A 508 11.82 -23.38 -7.57
C VAL A 508 12.27 -24.83 -7.56
N THR A 509 13.27 -25.12 -6.73
CA THR A 509 13.70 -26.48 -6.42
C THR A 509 13.26 -26.87 -5.00
N TYR A 510 13.23 -28.15 -4.67
CA TYR A 510 12.68 -28.64 -3.42
C TYR A 510 13.54 -29.75 -2.83
N SER A 511 13.69 -29.72 -1.52
CA SER A 511 14.41 -30.73 -0.72
C SER A 511 13.79 -30.87 0.68
N PRO A 512 14.07 -31.93 1.42
CA PRO A 512 13.74 -31.97 2.85
C PRO A 512 14.43 -30.82 3.60
N ALA A 513 13.72 -30.16 4.50
CA ALA A 513 14.27 -29.03 5.28
C ALA A 513 15.45 -29.46 6.18
N GLU A 514 15.40 -30.71 6.69
CA GLU A 514 16.41 -31.29 7.59
C GLU A 514 17.60 -31.93 6.83
N SER A 515 17.58 -31.97 5.48
CA SER A 515 18.70 -32.58 4.75
C SER A 515 20.00 -31.80 4.95
N SER A 516 21.04 -32.47 5.44
CA SER A 516 22.40 -31.95 5.42
C SER A 516 22.87 -31.79 3.96
N ALA A 517 23.85 -30.93 3.72
CA ALA A 517 24.47 -30.75 2.40
C ALA A 517 25.07 -32.06 1.81
N THR A 518 25.23 -33.09 2.63
CA THR A 518 25.71 -34.43 2.25
C THR A 518 24.59 -35.44 2.44
N TRP A 519 24.20 -36.07 1.31
CA TRP A 519 23.22 -37.15 1.31
C TRP A 519 23.70 -38.32 2.18
N GLN A 520 22.82 -38.84 3.08
CA GLN A 520 23.05 -40.04 3.87
C GLN A 520 22.12 -41.16 3.41
N LYS A 521 22.59 -42.43 3.52
CA LYS A 521 21.78 -43.60 3.20
C LYS A 521 20.54 -43.65 4.12
N GLY A 522 19.34 -43.58 3.52
CA GLY A 522 18.08 -43.56 4.25
C GLY A 522 17.39 -42.20 4.29
N ASP A 523 18.01 -41.14 3.74
CA ASP A 523 17.38 -39.84 3.59
C ASP A 523 16.18 -39.94 2.63
N LYS A 524 15.03 -39.40 3.07
CA LYS A 524 13.86 -39.28 2.19
C LYS A 524 14.11 -38.25 1.13
N ARG A 525 13.78 -38.59 -0.10
CA ARG A 525 13.84 -37.67 -1.23
C ARG A 525 12.47 -37.05 -1.50
N ILE A 526 12.46 -35.93 -2.18
CA ILE A 526 11.24 -35.26 -2.63
C ILE A 526 11.25 -35.25 -4.16
N GLY A 527 10.15 -35.66 -4.75
CA GLY A 527 9.91 -35.65 -6.18
C GLY A 527 8.70 -34.79 -6.54
N LEU A 528 8.63 -34.37 -7.80
CA LEU A 528 7.50 -33.68 -8.38
C LEU A 528 6.44 -34.71 -8.82
N ALA A 529 5.26 -34.66 -8.22
CA ALA A 529 4.16 -35.54 -8.61
C ALA A 529 3.42 -35.01 -9.84
N ARG A 530 3.20 -33.70 -9.89
CA ARG A 530 2.59 -32.98 -11.03
C ARG A 530 2.93 -31.49 -10.97
N CYS A 531 2.88 -30.85 -12.13
CA CYS A 531 2.98 -29.40 -12.28
C CYS A 531 2.04 -28.94 -13.39
N GLU A 532 1.30 -27.88 -13.13
CA GLU A 532 0.26 -27.35 -14.04
C GLU A 532 0.34 -25.83 -14.07
N GLU A 533 0.31 -25.25 -15.27
CA GLU A 533 0.00 -23.83 -15.42
C GLU A 533 -1.51 -23.66 -15.23
N VAL A 534 -1.89 -22.70 -14.39
CA VAL A 534 -3.28 -22.52 -13.98
C VAL A 534 -3.66 -21.05 -14.00
N GLU A 535 -4.95 -20.80 -14.08
CA GLU A 535 -5.57 -19.50 -13.85
C GLU A 535 -6.78 -19.64 -12.93
N MET A 536 -7.17 -18.55 -12.28
CA MET A 536 -8.35 -18.52 -11.42
C MET A 536 -9.52 -17.88 -12.18
N VAL A 537 -10.56 -18.65 -12.43
CA VAL A 537 -11.79 -18.20 -13.09
C VAL A 537 -12.94 -18.38 -12.12
N GLU A 538 -13.62 -17.29 -11.77
CA GLU A 538 -14.74 -17.30 -10.80
C GLU A 538 -14.38 -17.97 -9.46
N GLY A 539 -13.15 -17.74 -8.98
CA GLY A 539 -12.64 -18.34 -7.73
C GLY A 539 -12.28 -19.82 -7.80
N LYS A 540 -12.35 -20.43 -9.00
CA LYS A 540 -11.96 -21.83 -9.22
C LYS A 540 -10.72 -21.92 -10.08
N GLN A 541 -9.85 -22.86 -9.72
CA GLN A 541 -8.66 -23.14 -10.51
C GLN A 541 -9.02 -23.82 -11.82
N ARG A 542 -8.53 -23.29 -12.95
CA ARG A 542 -8.61 -23.86 -14.29
C ARG A 542 -7.21 -24.20 -14.77
N ILE A 543 -7.01 -25.43 -15.23
CA ILE A 543 -5.73 -25.84 -15.82
C ILE A 543 -5.65 -25.29 -17.24
N VAL A 544 -4.58 -24.53 -17.50
CA VAL A 544 -4.23 -24.03 -18.84
C VAL A 544 -3.48 -25.11 -19.61
N ARG A 545 -2.48 -25.71 -18.94
CA ARG A 545 -1.71 -26.84 -19.50
C ARG A 545 -1.00 -27.64 -18.41
N HIS A 546 -0.69 -28.89 -18.69
CA HIS A 546 0.19 -29.71 -17.86
C HIS A 546 1.65 -29.44 -18.24
N LEU A 547 2.50 -29.24 -17.21
CA LEU A 547 3.93 -28.98 -17.36
C LEU A 547 4.71 -30.21 -16.95
N ASN A 548 5.49 -30.77 -17.87
CA ASN A 548 6.37 -31.90 -17.61
C ASN A 548 7.56 -31.88 -18.60
N GLY A 549 8.43 -32.90 -18.55
CA GLY A 549 9.57 -32.99 -19.44
C GLY A 549 10.46 -31.73 -19.35
N ASP A 550 10.59 -31.01 -20.46
CA ASP A 550 11.49 -29.86 -20.56
C ASP A 550 11.08 -28.67 -19.70
N GLN A 551 9.78 -28.43 -19.50
CA GLN A 551 9.30 -27.32 -18.68
C GLN A 551 9.69 -27.46 -17.20
N THR A 552 9.80 -28.70 -16.71
CA THR A 552 10.17 -29.02 -15.32
C THR A 552 11.55 -29.63 -15.21
N HIS A 553 12.33 -29.67 -16.31
CA HIS A 553 13.62 -30.37 -16.40
C HIS A 553 13.51 -31.80 -15.86
N GLN A 554 12.57 -32.57 -16.43
CA GLN A 554 12.19 -33.93 -16.01
C GLN A 554 11.88 -34.06 -14.51
N GLY A 555 11.11 -33.12 -13.98
CA GLY A 555 10.64 -33.12 -12.59
C GLY A 555 11.67 -32.65 -11.56
N ARG A 556 12.67 -31.86 -11.95
CA ARG A 556 13.70 -31.35 -11.04
C ARG A 556 13.38 -29.97 -10.47
N HIS A 557 12.53 -29.20 -11.15
CA HIS A 557 12.15 -27.86 -10.72
C HIS A 557 10.78 -27.45 -11.27
N VAL A 558 10.21 -26.39 -10.69
CA VAL A 558 9.12 -25.58 -11.22
C VAL A 558 9.75 -24.29 -11.75
N ARG A 559 9.36 -23.81 -12.94
CA ARG A 559 9.98 -22.66 -13.58
C ARG A 559 8.98 -21.72 -14.21
N ILE A 560 9.13 -20.43 -13.94
CA ILE A 560 8.47 -19.34 -14.65
C ILE A 560 9.56 -18.46 -15.25
N PRO A 561 9.67 -18.37 -16.59
CA PRO A 561 10.68 -17.55 -17.24
C PRO A 561 10.54 -16.05 -16.94
N VAL A 562 11.62 -15.27 -17.12
CA VAL A 562 11.59 -13.81 -17.04
C VAL A 562 10.62 -13.23 -18.06
N GLY A 563 9.82 -12.25 -17.62
CA GLY A 563 8.82 -11.58 -18.46
C GLY A 563 7.52 -12.36 -18.67
N MET A 564 7.45 -13.61 -18.21
CA MET A 564 6.21 -14.39 -18.18
C MET A 564 5.58 -14.31 -16.80
N PHE A 565 4.36 -13.81 -16.72
CA PHE A 565 3.59 -13.72 -15.47
C PHE A 565 2.61 -14.88 -15.42
N GLN A 566 2.82 -15.82 -14.50
CA GLN A 566 2.07 -17.07 -14.45
C GLN A 566 1.75 -17.53 -13.02
N MET A 567 0.75 -18.38 -12.92
CA MET A 567 0.49 -19.23 -11.75
C MET A 567 0.81 -20.67 -12.11
N GLN A 568 1.64 -21.34 -11.32
CA GLN A 568 1.95 -22.75 -11.49
C GLN A 568 1.60 -23.53 -10.21
N HIS A 569 0.67 -24.47 -10.34
CA HIS A 569 0.26 -25.38 -9.28
C HIS A 569 1.09 -26.64 -9.36
N PHE A 570 1.73 -27.03 -8.26
CA PHE A 570 2.54 -28.24 -8.22
C PHE A 570 2.34 -29.04 -6.93
N LYS A 571 2.42 -30.35 -7.07
CA LYS A 571 2.41 -31.28 -5.94
C LYS A 571 3.71 -32.03 -5.86
N LEU A 572 4.15 -32.22 -4.63
CA LEU A 572 5.35 -32.98 -4.30
C LEU A 572 4.96 -34.34 -3.68
N TYR A 573 5.91 -35.26 -3.64
CA TYR A 573 5.78 -36.53 -2.93
C TYR A 573 7.13 -36.94 -2.35
N ARG A 574 7.09 -37.76 -1.30
CA ARG A 574 8.31 -38.27 -0.64
C ARG A 574 8.52 -39.72 -1.03
N TYR A 575 9.77 -40.12 -1.28
CA TYR A 575 10.14 -41.50 -1.60
C TYR A 575 11.48 -41.87 -1.00
#